data_d7fb486f54aab4e65c0b41a22a93fcd7
#
_entry.id   d7fb486f54aab4e65c0b41a22a93fcd7
#
_cell.length_a   1.000
_cell.length_b   1.000
_cell.length_c   1.000
_cell.angle_alpha   90.00
_cell.angle_beta   90.00
_cell.angle_gamma   90.00
#
_symmetry.space_group_name_H-M   'P 1'
#
loop_
_entity.id
_entity.type
_entity.pdbx_description
1 polymer ?
#
loop_
_entity_poly.entity_id
_entity_poly.type
_entity_poly.pdbx_seq_one_letter_code
_entity_poly.pdbx_strand_id
1 'polypeptide(L)'
;MKKVLIRLGILAIVAVFSYSCAKKTDSTGADASSEERIAAGDIKIAFVYTDSVINKYDYFKKKSEEITEKGKRLDLDLQARAKGFEQEVAMFQQTGGNMTQNQIRAKQDELMQKEQNLISYRNNLMQELSTDESKLLNDVYEQVQAYMKDYAKENGIDVILSYTRGGALWYATDAIDVTKSVTEGLNKKYNANPAAMDSATVANDSTGSK
;
A
#
# COMPACT_ATOMS: atom_id res chain seq x y z
N MET A 1 4.52 -80.15 12.18
CA MET A 1 4.55 -80.05 10.71
C MET A 1 3.73 -78.85 10.13
N LYS A 2 2.74 -78.32 10.86
CA LYS A 2 1.91 -77.16 10.38
C LYS A 2 2.62 -75.81 10.39
N LYS A 3 3.66 -75.61 11.22
CA LYS A 3 4.38 -74.31 11.34
C LYS A 3 5.45 -74.04 10.26
N VAL A 4 5.90 -75.11 9.55
CA VAL A 4 6.93 -74.97 8.48
C VAL A 4 6.30 -74.62 7.17
N LEU A 5 5.08 -75.07 6.91
CA LEU A 5 4.32 -74.75 5.66
C LEU A 5 3.89 -73.27 5.59
N ILE A 6 3.64 -72.60 6.73
CA ILE A 6 3.25 -71.18 6.78
C ILE A 6 4.47 -70.27 6.51
N ARG A 7 5.68 -70.69 6.83
CA ARG A 7 6.91 -69.90 6.63
C ARG A 7 7.39 -69.95 5.17
N LEU A 8 7.07 -71.02 4.42
CA LEU A 8 7.37 -71.10 2.99
C LEU A 8 6.41 -70.28 2.12
N GLY A 9 5.16 -70.13 2.56
CA GLY A 9 4.13 -69.31 1.84
C GLY A 9 4.41 -67.81 1.87
N ILE A 10 5.05 -67.29 2.92
CA ILE A 10 5.34 -65.85 3.05
C ILE A 10 6.54 -65.42 2.20
N LEU A 11 7.50 -66.34 1.92
CA LEU A 11 8.69 -66.02 1.13
C LEU A 11 8.40 -65.94 -0.37
N ALA A 12 7.30 -66.57 -0.86
CA ALA A 12 6.90 -66.56 -2.28
C ALA A 12 6.13 -65.30 -2.68
N ILE A 13 5.54 -64.55 -1.73
CA ILE A 13 4.75 -63.35 -2.01
C ILE A 13 5.60 -62.11 -2.14
N VAL A 14 6.82 -62.09 -1.55
CA VAL A 14 7.72 -60.93 -1.63
C VAL A 14 8.47 -60.82 -2.98
N ALA A 15 8.55 -61.91 -3.75
CA ALA A 15 9.28 -61.92 -5.03
C ALA A 15 8.49 -61.41 -6.25
N VAL A 16 7.21 -61.14 -6.13
CA VAL A 16 6.36 -60.72 -7.27
C VAL A 16 6.19 -59.21 -7.39
N PHE A 17 6.64 -58.41 -6.38
CA PHE A 17 6.48 -56.95 -6.40
C PHE A 17 7.63 -56.16 -7.01
N SER A 18 8.67 -56.82 -7.57
CA SER A 18 9.88 -56.15 -8.05
C SER A 18 9.96 -56.01 -9.61
N TYR A 19 8.92 -56.33 -10.34
CA TYR A 19 8.95 -56.22 -11.80
C TYR A 19 7.82 -55.31 -12.34
N SER A 20 7.83 -54.03 -11.95
CA SER A 20 6.97 -53.07 -12.66
C SER A 20 7.57 -51.66 -12.59
N CYS A 21 8.59 -51.41 -13.36
CA CYS A 21 8.99 -50.07 -13.79
C CYS A 21 9.97 -50.16 -14.95
N ALA A 22 9.47 -50.41 -16.16
CA ALA A 22 10.11 -49.96 -17.39
C ALA A 22 9.09 -50.02 -18.53
N LYS A 23 8.26 -49.01 -18.64
CA LYS A 23 7.56 -48.72 -19.88
C LYS A 23 7.83 -47.26 -20.23
N LYS A 24 8.82 -47.12 -21.09
CA LYS A 24 9.13 -45.88 -21.81
C LYS A 24 7.95 -45.63 -22.75
N THR A 25 7.16 -44.63 -22.45
CA THR A 25 6.13 -44.17 -23.38
C THR A 25 6.69 -42.93 -24.05
N ASP A 26 7.08 -43.11 -25.32
CA ASP A 26 7.26 -42.01 -26.25
C ASP A 26 5.89 -41.33 -26.40
N SER A 27 5.72 -40.13 -25.88
CA SER A 27 4.65 -39.22 -26.29
C SER A 27 5.29 -37.97 -26.90
N THR A 28 5.24 -37.97 -28.19
CA THR A 28 5.51 -36.87 -29.10
C THR A 28 4.51 -35.74 -28.80
N GLY A 29 5.01 -34.53 -28.52
CA GLY A 29 4.33 -33.30 -28.84
C GLY A 29 3.39 -32.72 -27.78
N ALA A 30 3.93 -31.88 -26.94
CA ALA A 30 3.32 -30.60 -26.53
C ALA A 30 4.44 -29.71 -25.98
N ASP A 31 4.58 -28.58 -26.59
CA ASP A 31 5.43 -27.46 -26.15
C ASP A 31 5.07 -27.08 -24.71
N ALA A 32 5.68 -27.73 -23.73
CA ALA A 32 5.67 -27.29 -22.35
C ALA A 32 6.96 -26.48 -22.17
N SER A 33 6.81 -25.16 -22.16
CA SER A 33 7.81 -24.28 -21.59
C SER A 33 8.36 -24.96 -20.34
N SER A 34 9.63 -25.29 -20.37
CA SER A 34 10.34 -25.81 -19.20
C SER A 34 10.35 -24.72 -18.14
N GLU A 35 9.32 -24.69 -17.30
CA GLU A 35 9.38 -23.98 -16.03
C GLU A 35 10.53 -24.62 -15.26
N GLU A 36 11.65 -23.92 -15.24
CA GLU A 36 12.82 -24.26 -14.45
C GLU A 36 12.39 -24.28 -12.98
N ARG A 37 12.08 -25.46 -12.45
CA ARG A 37 11.70 -25.63 -11.04
C ARG A 37 12.95 -25.42 -10.20
N ILE A 38 13.05 -24.24 -9.61
CA ILE A 38 14.10 -23.90 -8.66
C ILE A 38 14.02 -24.92 -7.49
N ALA A 39 15.14 -25.62 -7.23
CA ALA A 39 15.21 -26.50 -6.07
C ALA A 39 15.12 -25.66 -4.78
N ALA A 40 14.33 -26.11 -3.80
CA ALA A 40 14.05 -25.33 -2.58
C ALA A 40 15.31 -24.93 -1.76
N GLY A 41 16.46 -25.55 -2.04
CA GLY A 41 17.76 -25.22 -1.42
C GLY A 41 18.49 -24.03 -2.06
N ASP A 42 18.08 -23.59 -3.24
CA ASP A 42 18.76 -22.51 -4.00
C ASP A 42 18.02 -21.17 -3.90
N ILE A 43 16.84 -21.12 -3.26
CA ILE A 43 16.04 -19.90 -3.13
C ILE A 43 16.71 -18.91 -2.18
N LYS A 44 17.07 -17.74 -2.70
CA LYS A 44 17.59 -16.63 -1.89
C LYS A 44 16.44 -15.75 -1.39
N ILE A 45 16.31 -15.68 -0.08
CA ILE A 45 15.26 -14.91 0.60
C ILE A 45 15.90 -13.72 1.30
N ALA A 46 15.23 -12.55 1.21
CA ALA A 46 15.53 -11.36 2.00
C ALA A 46 14.26 -10.84 2.67
N PHE A 47 14.40 -9.92 3.61
CA PHE A 47 13.25 -9.20 4.16
C PHE A 47 13.56 -7.71 4.36
N VAL A 48 12.49 -6.93 4.49
CA VAL A 48 12.57 -5.51 4.81
C VAL A 48 11.58 -5.15 5.91
N TYR A 49 11.96 -4.27 6.81
CA TYR A 49 11.03 -3.57 7.70
C TYR A 49 10.28 -2.51 6.89
N THR A 50 9.09 -2.83 6.41
CA THR A 50 8.32 -1.99 5.48
C THR A 50 8.04 -0.60 6.05
N ASP A 51 7.64 -0.51 7.33
CA ASP A 51 7.42 0.77 8.01
C ASP A 51 8.71 1.62 8.06
N SER A 52 9.87 0.97 8.27
CA SER A 52 11.16 1.66 8.27
C SER A 52 11.55 2.19 6.89
N VAL A 53 11.30 1.40 5.83
CA VAL A 53 11.55 1.82 4.44
C VAL A 53 10.70 3.05 4.12
N ILE A 54 9.37 2.98 4.36
CA ILE A 54 8.43 4.07 4.05
C ILE A 54 8.79 5.33 4.84
N ASN A 55 8.96 5.24 6.15
CA ASN A 55 9.23 6.39 7.02
C ASN A 55 10.59 7.06 6.75
N LYS A 56 11.55 6.33 6.19
CA LYS A 56 12.87 6.87 5.83
C LYS A 56 12.98 7.27 4.36
N TYR A 57 11.94 7.01 3.55
CA TYR A 57 11.92 7.37 2.14
C TYR A 57 11.72 8.90 1.98
N ASP A 58 12.64 9.57 1.31
CA ASP A 58 12.66 11.04 1.23
C ASP A 58 11.47 11.61 0.44
N TYR A 59 10.98 10.88 -0.57
CA TYR A 59 9.73 11.21 -1.26
C TYR A 59 8.54 11.25 -0.30
N PHE A 60 8.37 10.18 0.53
CA PHE A 60 7.30 10.12 1.51
C PHE A 60 7.36 11.28 2.51
N LYS A 61 8.54 11.56 3.07
CA LYS A 61 8.74 12.68 4.02
C LYS A 61 8.33 14.00 3.41
N LYS A 62 8.84 14.31 2.20
CA LYS A 62 8.54 15.56 1.51
C LYS A 62 7.04 15.71 1.24
N LYS A 63 6.41 14.66 0.67
CA LYS A 63 4.98 14.72 0.34
C LYS A 63 4.07 14.74 1.57
N SER A 64 4.43 14.04 2.62
CA SER A 64 3.73 14.09 3.91
C SER A 64 3.81 15.47 4.56
N GLU A 65 4.97 16.16 4.45
CA GLU A 65 5.12 17.54 4.89
C GLU A 65 4.25 18.49 4.05
N GLU A 66 4.24 18.35 2.72
CA GLU A 66 3.38 19.15 1.81
C GLU A 66 1.89 19.01 2.18
N ILE A 67 1.41 17.79 2.47
CA ILE A 67 0.02 17.52 2.90
C ILE A 67 -0.23 18.15 4.27
N THR A 68 0.70 18.03 5.20
CA THR A 68 0.60 18.63 6.54
C THR A 68 0.47 20.16 6.45
N GLU A 69 1.31 20.81 5.65
CA GLU A 69 1.26 22.27 5.45
C GLU A 69 -0.03 22.69 4.71
N LYS A 70 -0.51 21.88 3.75
CA LYS A 70 -1.82 22.08 3.14
C LYS A 70 -2.93 22.03 4.19
N GLY A 71 -2.92 21.03 5.07
CA GLY A 71 -3.89 20.88 6.16
C GLY A 71 -3.91 22.11 7.08
N LYS A 72 -2.74 22.62 7.48
CA LYS A 72 -2.64 23.84 8.29
C LYS A 72 -3.25 25.07 7.62
N ARG A 73 -2.97 25.25 6.31
CA ARG A 73 -3.56 26.39 5.56
C ARG A 73 -5.06 26.28 5.46
N LEU A 74 -5.59 25.07 5.20
CA LEU A 74 -7.03 24.83 5.11
C LEU A 74 -7.73 25.02 6.45
N ASP A 75 -7.09 24.62 7.56
CA ASP A 75 -7.61 24.85 8.91
C ASP A 75 -7.69 26.34 9.25
N LEU A 76 -6.65 27.12 8.91
CA LEU A 76 -6.68 28.58 9.11
C LEU A 76 -7.79 29.25 8.27
N ASP A 77 -8.00 28.84 7.03
CA ASP A 77 -9.10 29.37 6.21
C ASP A 77 -10.47 29.01 6.79
N LEU A 78 -10.64 27.76 7.25
CA LEU A 78 -11.88 27.32 7.92
C LEU A 78 -12.16 28.14 9.18
N GLN A 79 -11.14 28.36 10.02
CA GLN A 79 -11.25 29.20 11.24
C GLN A 79 -11.63 30.65 10.90
N ALA A 80 -11.03 31.22 9.84
CA ALA A 80 -11.37 32.57 9.40
C ALA A 80 -12.83 32.68 8.94
N ARG A 81 -13.32 31.70 8.16
CA ARG A 81 -14.72 31.62 7.73
C ARG A 81 -15.68 31.44 8.90
N ALA A 82 -15.36 30.54 9.84
CA ALA A 82 -16.17 30.32 11.04
C ALA A 82 -16.29 31.61 11.88
N LYS A 83 -15.18 32.30 12.09
CA LYS A 83 -15.17 33.58 12.81
C LYS A 83 -15.99 34.65 12.09
N GLY A 84 -15.92 34.72 10.76
CA GLY A 84 -16.76 35.63 9.96
C GLY A 84 -18.24 35.34 10.13
N PHE A 85 -18.62 34.06 10.12
CA PHE A 85 -20.00 33.63 10.36
C PHE A 85 -20.47 34.00 11.79
N GLU A 86 -19.68 33.74 12.81
CA GLU A 86 -19.98 34.12 14.19
C GLU A 86 -20.22 35.64 14.35
N GLN A 87 -19.41 36.45 13.68
CA GLN A 87 -19.57 37.90 13.67
C GLN A 87 -20.87 38.32 12.99
N GLU A 88 -21.25 37.68 11.88
CA GLU A 88 -22.54 37.99 11.24
C GLU A 88 -23.74 37.61 12.10
N VAL A 89 -23.67 36.44 12.77
CA VAL A 89 -24.70 36.02 13.74
C VAL A 89 -24.82 37.04 14.90
N ALA A 90 -23.70 37.45 15.47
CA ALA A 90 -23.68 38.46 16.55
C ALA A 90 -24.26 39.81 16.10
N MET A 91 -23.90 40.27 14.89
CA MET A 91 -24.45 41.49 14.30
C MET A 91 -25.95 41.37 14.06
N PHE A 92 -26.45 40.26 13.57
CA PHE A 92 -27.87 40.03 13.39
C PHE A 92 -28.63 40.06 14.72
N GLN A 93 -28.09 39.47 15.79
CA GLN A 93 -28.67 39.53 17.14
C GLN A 93 -28.77 40.96 17.67
N GLN A 94 -27.77 41.82 17.39
CA GLN A 94 -27.77 43.21 17.82
C GLN A 94 -28.73 44.11 17.02
N THR A 95 -28.84 43.88 15.71
CA THR A 95 -29.57 44.77 14.82
C THR A 95 -30.97 44.27 14.44
N GLY A 96 -31.26 42.99 14.74
CA GLY A 96 -32.54 42.35 14.37
C GLY A 96 -33.79 43.05 14.89
N GLY A 97 -33.70 43.69 16.08
CA GLY A 97 -34.80 44.47 16.66
C GLY A 97 -35.26 45.68 15.83
N ASN A 98 -34.41 46.15 14.90
CA ASN A 98 -34.69 47.30 14.04
C ASN A 98 -35.09 46.86 12.60
N MET A 99 -35.19 45.54 12.34
CA MET A 99 -35.51 44.98 11.03
C MET A 99 -37.00 44.70 10.88
N THR A 100 -37.52 44.80 9.65
CA THR A 100 -38.85 44.30 9.32
C THR A 100 -38.90 42.79 9.36
N GLN A 101 -40.12 42.21 9.51
CA GLN A 101 -40.30 40.74 9.54
C GLN A 101 -39.74 40.04 8.29
N ASN A 102 -39.85 40.68 7.12
CA ASN A 102 -39.31 40.12 5.88
C ASN A 102 -37.76 40.12 5.86
N GLN A 103 -37.15 41.20 6.40
CA GLN A 103 -35.70 41.29 6.53
C GLN A 103 -35.14 40.27 7.52
N ILE A 104 -35.85 40.04 8.65
CA ILE A 104 -35.48 39.03 9.64
C ILE A 104 -35.49 37.66 9.01
N ARG A 105 -36.55 37.25 8.28
CA ARG A 105 -36.64 35.97 7.60
C ARG A 105 -35.54 35.78 6.57
N ALA A 106 -35.34 36.78 5.70
CA ALA A 106 -34.28 36.72 4.69
C ALA A 106 -32.89 36.55 5.31
N LYS A 107 -32.61 37.25 6.44
CA LYS A 107 -31.32 37.11 7.12
C LYS A 107 -31.15 35.76 7.86
N GLN A 108 -32.24 35.23 8.40
CA GLN A 108 -32.25 33.88 8.98
C GLN A 108 -31.94 32.81 7.91
N ASP A 109 -32.61 32.92 6.75
CA ASP A 109 -32.37 31.98 5.63
C ASP A 109 -30.94 32.09 5.11
N GLU A 110 -30.40 33.31 4.98
CA GLU A 110 -28.99 33.56 4.61
C GLU A 110 -28.01 32.91 5.58
N LEU A 111 -28.20 33.13 6.90
CA LEU A 111 -27.33 32.57 7.92
C LEU A 111 -27.41 31.04 7.95
N MET A 112 -28.59 30.46 7.79
CA MET A 112 -28.77 29.03 7.71
C MET A 112 -28.03 28.44 6.47
N GLN A 113 -28.09 29.10 5.32
CA GLN A 113 -27.32 28.70 4.13
C GLN A 113 -25.81 28.79 4.38
N LYS A 114 -25.35 29.88 5.03
CA LYS A 114 -23.91 30.03 5.37
C LYS A 114 -23.42 28.95 6.31
N GLU A 115 -24.22 28.59 7.32
CA GLU A 115 -23.91 27.48 8.23
C GLU A 115 -23.78 26.16 7.45
N GLN A 116 -24.76 25.83 6.59
CA GLN A 116 -24.72 24.63 5.76
C GLN A 116 -23.49 24.61 4.85
N ASN A 117 -23.17 25.74 4.23
CA ASN A 117 -21.99 25.88 3.39
C ASN A 117 -20.69 25.68 4.19
N LEU A 118 -20.60 26.19 5.42
CA LEU A 118 -19.44 26.03 6.28
C LEU A 118 -19.25 24.56 6.69
N ILE A 119 -20.34 23.87 7.04
CA ILE A 119 -20.33 22.43 7.36
C ILE A 119 -19.87 21.63 6.14
N SER A 120 -20.45 21.91 4.96
CA SER A 120 -20.09 21.24 3.70
C SER A 120 -18.63 21.49 3.34
N TYR A 121 -18.15 22.72 3.49
CA TYR A 121 -16.77 23.10 3.25
C TYR A 121 -15.82 22.31 4.16
N ARG A 122 -16.08 22.27 5.47
CA ARG A 122 -15.28 21.48 6.42
C ARG A 122 -15.22 20.00 6.04
N ASN A 123 -16.37 19.41 5.67
CA ASN A 123 -16.41 18.00 5.29
C ASN A 123 -15.61 17.72 4.01
N ASN A 124 -15.69 18.62 3.02
CA ASN A 124 -14.91 18.52 1.79
C ASN A 124 -13.42 18.61 2.04
N LEU A 125 -12.96 19.52 2.96
CA LEU A 125 -11.56 19.62 3.32
C LEU A 125 -11.04 18.34 3.98
N MET A 126 -11.80 17.75 4.89
CA MET A 126 -11.42 16.47 5.52
C MET A 126 -11.31 15.35 4.50
N GLN A 127 -12.26 15.28 3.56
CA GLN A 127 -12.25 14.29 2.48
C GLN A 127 -11.06 14.50 1.55
N GLU A 128 -10.75 15.74 1.19
CA GLU A 128 -9.61 16.09 0.35
C GLU A 128 -8.29 15.64 0.97
N LEU A 129 -8.05 15.99 2.24
CA LEU A 129 -6.82 15.58 2.96
C LEU A 129 -6.71 14.06 3.09
N SER A 130 -7.81 13.37 3.41
CA SER A 130 -7.82 11.90 3.47
C SER A 130 -7.53 11.25 2.12
N THR A 131 -8.00 11.85 1.03
CA THR A 131 -7.72 11.41 -0.33
C THR A 131 -6.25 11.61 -0.68
N ASP A 132 -5.68 12.78 -0.34
CA ASP A 132 -4.26 13.07 -0.57
C ASP A 132 -3.34 12.11 0.20
N GLU A 133 -3.66 11.80 1.48
CA GLU A 133 -2.93 10.84 2.30
C GLU A 133 -2.99 9.42 1.71
N SER A 134 -4.18 8.99 1.29
CA SER A 134 -4.38 7.66 0.68
C SER A 134 -3.64 7.54 -0.64
N LYS A 135 -3.66 8.59 -1.46
CA LYS A 135 -2.91 8.65 -2.71
C LYS A 135 -1.40 8.58 -2.46
N LEU A 136 -0.90 9.37 -1.51
CA LEU A 136 0.52 9.33 -1.15
C LEU A 136 0.97 7.93 -0.75
N LEU A 137 0.19 7.22 0.09
CA LEU A 137 0.53 5.86 0.49
C LEU A 137 0.57 4.90 -0.70
N ASN A 138 -0.41 4.97 -1.60
CA ASN A 138 -0.44 4.14 -2.80
C ASN A 138 0.78 4.42 -3.70
N ASP A 139 1.09 5.69 -3.96
CA ASP A 139 2.24 6.11 -4.75
C ASP A 139 3.56 5.59 -4.17
N VAL A 140 3.70 5.67 -2.85
CA VAL A 140 4.89 5.14 -2.14
C VAL A 140 4.98 3.62 -2.28
N TYR A 141 3.87 2.90 -2.10
CA TYR A 141 3.87 1.44 -2.26
C TYR A 141 4.26 1.02 -3.68
N GLU A 142 3.73 1.67 -4.70
CA GLU A 142 4.09 1.40 -6.09
C GLU A 142 5.58 1.65 -6.37
N GLN A 143 6.11 2.77 -5.92
CA GLN A 143 7.51 3.12 -6.11
C GLN A 143 8.45 2.14 -5.37
N VAL A 144 8.12 1.81 -4.13
CA VAL A 144 8.87 0.84 -3.32
C VAL A 144 8.83 -0.55 -3.96
N GLN A 145 7.66 -0.99 -4.42
CA GLN A 145 7.49 -2.29 -5.08
C GLN A 145 8.29 -2.36 -6.40
N ALA A 146 8.22 -1.31 -7.21
CA ALA A 146 8.99 -1.24 -8.44
C ALA A 146 10.50 -1.29 -8.17
N TYR A 147 10.97 -0.54 -7.17
CA TYR A 147 12.37 -0.56 -6.78
C TYR A 147 12.81 -1.93 -6.24
N MET A 148 11.99 -2.57 -5.39
CA MET A 148 12.31 -3.91 -4.85
C MET A 148 12.46 -4.96 -5.96
N LYS A 149 11.62 -4.87 -7.00
CA LYS A 149 11.73 -5.77 -8.16
C LYS A 149 13.06 -5.63 -8.91
N ASP A 150 13.53 -4.39 -9.09
CA ASP A 150 14.83 -4.11 -9.71
C ASP A 150 15.96 -4.57 -8.78
N TYR A 151 15.90 -4.20 -7.50
CA TYR A 151 16.87 -4.59 -6.47
C TYR A 151 17.03 -6.12 -6.34
N ALA A 152 15.91 -6.85 -6.33
CA ALA A 152 15.92 -8.31 -6.25
C ALA A 152 16.64 -8.93 -7.45
N LYS A 153 16.38 -8.45 -8.67
CA LYS A 153 17.05 -8.93 -9.89
C LYS A 153 18.55 -8.66 -9.86
N GLU A 154 18.97 -7.44 -9.46
CA GLU A 154 20.38 -7.03 -9.41
C GLU A 154 21.17 -7.82 -8.37
N ASN A 155 20.54 -8.27 -7.28
CA ASN A 155 21.18 -8.99 -6.19
C ASN A 155 20.94 -10.51 -6.20
N GLY A 156 20.20 -11.01 -7.21
CA GLY A 156 19.88 -12.42 -7.32
C GLY A 156 19.04 -12.92 -6.14
N ILE A 157 18.08 -12.11 -5.68
CA ILE A 157 17.14 -12.44 -4.62
C ILE A 157 15.84 -12.91 -5.27
N ASP A 158 15.35 -14.09 -4.86
CA ASP A 158 14.14 -14.69 -5.42
C ASP A 158 12.88 -14.21 -4.71
N VAL A 159 12.98 -13.93 -3.39
CA VAL A 159 11.84 -13.52 -2.55
C VAL A 159 12.27 -12.41 -1.59
N ILE A 160 11.53 -11.30 -1.58
CA ILE A 160 11.64 -10.28 -0.53
C ILE A 160 10.36 -10.30 0.30
N LEU A 161 10.49 -10.54 1.59
CA LEU A 161 9.39 -10.57 2.54
C LEU A 161 9.22 -9.22 3.22
N SER A 162 7.98 -8.81 3.45
CA SER A 162 7.64 -7.64 4.24
C SER A 162 7.56 -8.01 5.73
N TYR A 163 8.33 -7.33 6.57
CA TYR A 163 8.19 -7.39 8.02
C TYR A 163 7.38 -6.18 8.50
N THR A 164 6.18 -6.44 8.99
CA THR A 164 5.30 -5.43 9.61
C THR A 164 4.81 -5.95 10.96
N ARG A 165 4.53 -5.05 11.89
CA ARG A 165 3.94 -5.44 13.20
C ARG A 165 2.57 -6.10 12.98
N GLY A 166 2.43 -7.34 13.47
CA GLY A 166 1.22 -8.14 13.27
C GLY A 166 1.12 -8.82 11.90
N GLY A 167 2.17 -8.75 11.07
CA GLY A 167 2.29 -9.44 9.80
C GLY A 167 2.60 -10.93 9.96
N ALA A 168 2.74 -11.62 8.83
CA ALA A 168 3.00 -13.07 8.78
C ALA A 168 4.44 -13.45 9.16
N LEU A 169 5.41 -12.54 9.01
CA LEU A 169 6.80 -12.78 9.36
C LEU A 169 7.03 -12.42 10.83
N TRP A 170 7.34 -13.40 11.67
CA TRP A 170 7.57 -13.23 13.11
C TRP A 170 9.04 -13.11 13.48
N TYR A 171 9.91 -13.76 12.72
CA TYR A 171 11.34 -13.75 12.95
C TYR A 171 12.11 -13.96 11.64
N ALA A 172 13.18 -13.21 11.48
CA ALA A 172 14.21 -13.43 10.48
C ALA A 172 15.57 -13.01 11.07
N THR A 173 16.63 -13.61 10.60
CA THR A 173 17.99 -13.20 11.00
C THR A 173 18.39 -11.91 10.30
N ASP A 174 19.15 -11.05 10.98
CA ASP A 174 19.67 -9.79 10.43
C ASP A 174 20.54 -10.00 9.17
N ALA A 175 21.07 -11.22 8.98
CA ALA A 175 21.88 -11.56 7.82
C ALA A 175 21.15 -11.42 6.48
N ILE A 176 19.81 -11.49 6.49
CA ILE A 176 18.97 -11.34 5.30
C ILE A 176 18.12 -10.04 5.33
N ASP A 177 18.42 -9.12 6.25
CA ASP A 177 17.80 -7.79 6.30
C ASP A 177 18.42 -6.86 5.25
N VAL A 178 17.62 -6.47 4.27
CA VAL A 178 18.03 -5.53 3.20
C VAL A 178 17.38 -4.15 3.36
N THR A 179 16.75 -3.86 4.51
CA THR A 179 16.03 -2.60 4.77
C THR A 179 16.88 -1.38 4.50
N LYS A 180 18.13 -1.36 5.01
CA LYS A 180 19.04 -0.24 4.85
C LYS A 180 19.40 -0.03 3.38
N SER A 181 19.83 -1.08 2.70
CA SER A 181 20.26 -1.01 1.29
C SER A 181 19.11 -0.59 0.37
N VAL A 182 17.91 -1.10 0.60
CA VAL A 182 16.69 -0.72 -0.14
C VAL A 182 16.36 0.75 0.10
N THR A 183 16.38 1.22 1.36
CA THR A 183 16.09 2.62 1.69
C THR A 183 17.09 3.59 1.08
N GLU A 184 18.38 3.29 1.18
CA GLU A 184 19.44 4.14 0.60
C GLU A 184 19.34 4.18 -0.92
N GLY A 185 19.04 3.07 -1.56
CA GLY A 185 18.89 3.01 -3.01
C GLY A 185 17.64 3.74 -3.50
N LEU A 186 16.51 3.62 -2.81
CA LEU A 186 15.29 4.39 -3.07
C LEU A 186 15.57 5.89 -2.98
N ASN A 187 16.21 6.35 -1.90
CA ASN A 187 16.54 7.76 -1.71
C ASN A 187 17.52 8.26 -2.77
N LYS A 188 18.53 7.46 -3.14
CA LYS A 188 19.44 7.80 -4.24
C LYS A 188 18.69 7.95 -5.57
N LYS A 189 17.78 7.04 -5.90
CA LYS A 189 16.95 7.08 -7.12
C LYS A 189 16.07 8.34 -7.15
N TYR A 190 15.39 8.62 -6.03
CA TYR A 190 14.55 9.80 -5.87
C TYR A 190 15.36 11.10 -6.01
N ASN A 191 16.46 11.23 -5.26
CA ASN A 191 17.28 12.45 -5.24
C ASN A 191 18.02 12.70 -6.57
N ALA A 192 18.23 11.68 -7.39
CA ALA A 192 18.78 11.84 -8.74
C ALA A 192 17.79 12.49 -9.73
N ASN A 193 16.50 12.27 -9.58
CA ASN A 193 15.46 12.85 -10.45
C ASN A 193 14.12 13.04 -9.72
N PRO A 194 14.01 13.99 -8.79
CA PRO A 194 12.78 14.21 -8.01
C PRO A 194 11.58 14.56 -8.89
N ALA A 195 11.79 15.39 -9.92
CA ALA A 195 10.71 15.86 -10.78
C ALA A 195 10.05 14.75 -11.61
N ALA A 196 10.82 13.78 -12.07
CA ALA A 196 10.28 12.63 -12.81
C ALA A 196 9.45 11.72 -11.90
N MET A 197 9.84 11.56 -10.64
CA MET A 197 9.10 10.74 -9.68
C MET A 197 7.85 11.45 -9.15
N ASP A 198 7.91 12.78 -8.99
CA ASP A 198 6.75 13.60 -8.64
C ASP A 198 5.70 13.63 -9.78
N SER A 199 6.11 13.52 -11.06
CA SER A 199 5.20 13.53 -12.22
C SER A 199 4.68 12.15 -12.66
N ALA A 200 5.37 11.07 -12.35
CA ALA A 200 4.95 9.71 -12.70
C ALA A 200 3.63 9.33 -12.02
N THR A 201 3.36 9.89 -10.84
CA THR A 201 2.11 9.69 -10.08
C THR A 201 0.90 10.41 -10.70
N VAL A 202 1.11 11.50 -11.45
CA VAL A 202 0.02 12.25 -12.10
C VAL A 202 -0.49 11.54 -13.36
N ALA A 203 0.37 10.78 -14.04
CA ALA A 203 0.01 10.10 -15.29
C ALA A 203 -0.86 8.85 -15.08
N ASN A 204 -0.80 8.21 -13.92
CA ASN A 204 -1.58 7.00 -13.61
C ASN A 204 -3.05 7.29 -13.27
N ASP A 205 -3.37 8.53 -12.87
CA ASP A 205 -4.72 8.97 -12.48
C ASP A 205 -5.63 9.22 -13.71
N SER A 206 -5.06 9.36 -14.92
CA SER A 206 -5.83 9.65 -16.14
C SER A 206 -6.32 8.40 -16.90
N THR A 207 -5.92 7.18 -16.50
CA THR A 207 -6.29 5.94 -17.19
C THR A 207 -7.30 5.07 -16.44
N GLY A 208 -7.72 5.46 -15.24
CA GLY A 208 -8.63 4.70 -14.37
C GLY A 208 -10.15 4.95 -14.56
N SER A 209 -10.57 5.78 -15.51
CA SER A 209 -12.00 6.07 -15.78
C SER A 209 -12.40 5.57 -17.16
N LYS A 210 -12.75 4.30 -17.24
CA LYS A 210 -13.64 3.74 -18.27
C LYS A 210 -14.48 2.64 -17.65
#